data_304999aff2df954a5e8c3f765f233588
#
_entry.id   304999aff2df954a5e8c3f765f233588
#
_cell.length_a   1.000
_cell.length_b   1.000
_cell.length_c   1.000
_cell.angle_alpha   90.00
_cell.angle_beta   90.00
_cell.angle_gamma   90.00
#
_symmetry.space_group_name_H-M   'P 1'
#
loop_
_entity.id
_entity.type
_entity.pdbx_description
1 polymer ?
#
loop_
_entity_poly.entity_id
_entity_poly.type
_entity_poly.pdbx_seq_one_letter_code
_entity_poly.pdbx_strand_id
1 'polypeptide(L)'
;EGQEEVKLLMNFSDYDPDQSNLFNQQGEYKLLQDVTNDWYVNSPAEVITSGTGTVLRIYLLRENWSTKDFEELYRSIQRMIPPIDNSARQFGIIPIKDFDVFLSVNNKPFVAEEGTSFNDVIERAQYRITGSVSKDGILSFQYKSTNPYREFNRELNLLDRNHLAHHNYSSYAITEFLKREQKLNCGGFDFAFYAFDLDKPDKTILNEDLKRFIKENFVYVLRDGVRVYPYGEKGIDWLSLDKLRATKKAGQFISYNDLTGF
;
A
#
# COMPACT_ATOMS: atom_id res chain seq x y z
N GLU A 1 -13.22 -19.20 -29.93
CA GLU A 1 -14.07 -18.15 -29.33
C GLU A 1 -13.14 -17.05 -28.82
N GLY A 2 -13.30 -15.83 -29.35
CA GLY A 2 -12.48 -14.67 -28.95
C GLY A 2 -12.82 -14.19 -27.55
N GLN A 3 -11.87 -13.53 -26.89
CA GLN A 3 -12.13 -12.86 -25.62
C GLN A 3 -13.07 -11.66 -25.83
N GLU A 4 -13.88 -11.39 -24.84
CA GLU A 4 -14.76 -10.21 -24.82
C GLU A 4 -14.06 -9.05 -24.08
N GLU A 5 -14.27 -7.84 -24.56
CA GLU A 5 -13.78 -6.61 -23.96
C GLU A 5 -14.93 -5.66 -23.70
N VAL A 6 -15.05 -5.18 -22.48
CA VAL A 6 -15.98 -4.12 -22.12
C VAL A 6 -15.28 -2.79 -22.21
N LYS A 7 -15.79 -1.88 -23.03
CA LYS A 7 -15.27 -0.53 -23.17
C LYS A 7 -16.26 0.48 -22.61
N LEU A 8 -15.76 1.33 -21.70
CA LEU A 8 -16.51 2.44 -21.11
C LEU A 8 -15.89 3.76 -21.61
N LEU A 9 -16.73 4.64 -22.13
CA LEU A 9 -16.34 6.01 -22.50
C LEU A 9 -16.95 6.99 -21.52
N MET A 10 -16.08 7.78 -20.89
CA MET A 10 -16.48 8.83 -19.94
C MET A 10 -15.96 10.17 -20.45
N ASN A 11 -16.87 11.12 -20.64
CA ASN A 11 -16.49 12.50 -20.95
C ASN A 11 -16.53 13.34 -19.67
N PHE A 12 -15.38 13.65 -19.12
CA PHE A 12 -15.28 14.40 -17.87
C PHE A 12 -15.83 15.83 -17.96
N SER A 13 -15.98 16.40 -19.17
CA SER A 13 -16.66 17.68 -19.36
C SER A 13 -18.12 17.62 -18.92
N ASP A 14 -18.74 16.44 -18.98
CA ASP A 14 -20.15 16.26 -18.60
C ASP A 14 -20.34 16.26 -17.09
N TYR A 15 -19.25 16.05 -16.33
CA TYR A 15 -19.21 16.09 -14.88
C TYR A 15 -18.75 17.43 -14.31
N ASP A 16 -18.33 18.36 -15.20
CA ASP A 16 -17.86 19.67 -14.78
C ASP A 16 -19.05 20.56 -14.46
N PRO A 17 -19.13 21.13 -13.25
CA PRO A 17 -20.15 22.12 -12.91
C PRO A 17 -19.85 23.49 -13.53
N ASP A 18 -19.10 23.57 -14.63
CA ASP A 18 -18.85 24.85 -15.27
C ASP A 18 -20.18 25.54 -15.58
N GLN A 19 -20.25 26.81 -15.23
CA GLN A 19 -21.49 27.57 -15.10
C GLN A 19 -22.39 27.61 -16.37
N SER A 20 -21.82 27.27 -17.52
CA SER A 20 -22.56 27.18 -18.78
C SER A 20 -23.42 25.92 -18.95
N ASN A 21 -23.13 24.85 -18.16
CA ASN A 21 -23.79 23.55 -18.28
C ASN A 21 -24.53 23.09 -17.00
N LEU A 22 -24.79 24.05 -16.09
CA LEU A 22 -25.55 23.79 -14.85
C LEU A 22 -27.01 23.40 -15.10
N PHE A 23 -27.52 23.69 -16.28
CA PHE A 23 -28.91 23.44 -16.65
C PHE A 23 -28.99 22.46 -17.82
N ASN A 24 -29.92 21.53 -17.74
CA ASN A 24 -30.28 20.70 -18.89
C ASN A 24 -31.02 21.55 -19.96
N GLN A 25 -31.34 20.94 -21.09
CA GLN A 25 -32.08 21.61 -22.18
C GLN A 25 -33.44 22.17 -21.75
N GLN A 26 -34.00 21.69 -20.65
CA GLN A 26 -35.24 22.17 -20.04
C GLN A 26 -35.03 23.26 -19.00
N GLY A 27 -33.80 23.70 -18.74
CA GLY A 27 -33.50 24.74 -17.76
C GLY A 27 -33.48 24.24 -16.31
N GLU A 28 -33.41 22.92 -16.09
CA GLU A 28 -33.31 22.31 -14.79
C GLU A 28 -31.82 22.04 -14.44
N TYR A 29 -31.49 22.00 -13.15
CA TYR A 29 -30.14 21.68 -12.71
C TYR A 29 -29.73 20.27 -13.16
N LYS A 30 -28.58 20.17 -13.82
CA LYS A 30 -27.98 18.87 -14.19
C LYS A 30 -27.41 18.23 -12.96
N LEU A 31 -27.95 17.09 -12.55
CA LEU A 31 -27.47 16.31 -11.44
C LEU A 31 -26.47 15.26 -11.94
N LEU A 32 -25.64 14.75 -11.04
CA LEU A 32 -24.68 13.69 -11.37
C LEU A 32 -25.38 12.44 -11.95
N GLN A 33 -26.58 12.14 -11.49
CA GLN A 33 -27.41 11.03 -12.01
C GLN A 33 -27.86 11.22 -13.45
N ASP A 34 -27.82 12.45 -13.98
CA ASP A 34 -28.25 12.79 -15.35
C ASP A 34 -27.08 12.65 -16.35
N VAL A 35 -25.87 12.39 -15.84
CA VAL A 35 -24.70 12.15 -16.70
C VAL A 35 -24.75 10.72 -17.20
N THR A 36 -24.76 10.57 -18.51
CA THR A 36 -24.74 9.26 -19.16
C THR A 36 -23.35 8.96 -19.68
N ASN A 37 -22.95 7.71 -19.56
CA ASN A 37 -21.71 7.21 -20.13
C ASN A 37 -22.04 6.13 -21.16
N ASP A 38 -21.30 6.11 -22.24
CA ASP A 38 -21.44 5.08 -23.25
C ASP A 38 -20.60 3.86 -22.89
N TRP A 39 -21.20 2.68 -23.01
CA TRP A 39 -20.48 1.44 -22.88
C TRP A 39 -20.91 0.44 -23.96
N TYR A 40 -19.97 -0.38 -24.36
CA TYR A 40 -20.23 -1.44 -25.34
C TYR A 40 -19.27 -2.62 -25.15
N VAL A 41 -19.67 -3.75 -25.69
CA VAL A 41 -18.88 -4.99 -25.65
C VAL A 41 -18.33 -5.25 -27.05
N ASN A 42 -17.01 -5.39 -27.13
CA ASN A 42 -16.32 -5.82 -28.34
C ASN A 42 -16.06 -7.33 -28.28
N SER A 43 -16.46 -8.05 -29.29
CA SER A 43 -16.17 -9.47 -29.47
C SER A 43 -15.79 -9.72 -30.93
N PRO A 44 -14.53 -10.05 -31.24
CA PRO A 44 -13.42 -10.24 -30.30
C PRO A 44 -12.87 -8.92 -29.70
N ALA A 45 -12.13 -9.05 -28.61
CA ALA A 45 -11.45 -7.93 -27.95
C ALA A 45 -10.48 -7.22 -28.93
N GLU A 46 -10.47 -5.88 -28.89
CA GLU A 46 -9.64 -5.06 -29.76
C GLU A 46 -8.33 -4.60 -29.10
N VAL A 47 -8.35 -4.38 -27.80
CA VAL A 47 -7.22 -3.79 -27.05
C VAL A 47 -6.48 -4.85 -26.26
N ILE A 48 -7.18 -5.69 -25.52
CA ILE A 48 -6.60 -6.79 -24.75
C ILE A 48 -6.85 -8.08 -25.52
N THR A 49 -5.96 -8.39 -26.43
CA THR A 49 -6.12 -9.54 -27.35
C THR A 49 -5.70 -10.88 -26.73
N SER A 50 -5.00 -10.85 -25.60
CA SER A 50 -4.57 -12.05 -24.87
C SER A 50 -4.50 -11.78 -23.37
N GLY A 51 -4.85 -12.77 -22.56
CA GLY A 51 -4.85 -12.64 -21.10
C GLY A 51 -6.02 -11.80 -20.57
N THR A 52 -5.88 -11.26 -19.40
CA THR A 52 -6.87 -10.40 -18.72
C THR A 52 -6.19 -9.11 -18.28
N GLY A 53 -6.93 -8.01 -18.27
CA GLY A 53 -6.37 -6.74 -17.84
C GLY A 53 -7.37 -5.59 -17.97
N THR A 54 -6.91 -4.41 -17.60
CA THR A 54 -7.66 -3.16 -17.74
C THR A 54 -6.75 -2.11 -18.39
N VAL A 55 -7.23 -1.43 -19.40
CA VAL A 55 -6.52 -0.31 -20.03
C VAL A 55 -7.30 0.97 -19.74
N LEU A 56 -6.67 1.91 -19.05
CA LEU A 56 -7.21 3.25 -18.84
C LEU A 56 -6.51 4.22 -19.81
N ARG A 57 -7.28 4.86 -20.67
CA ARG A 57 -6.79 5.89 -21.59
C ARG A 57 -7.39 7.22 -21.22
N ILE A 58 -6.54 8.21 -20.99
CA ILE A 58 -6.94 9.58 -20.66
C ILE A 58 -6.48 10.48 -21.78
N TYR A 59 -7.40 11.26 -22.33
CA TYR A 59 -7.16 12.18 -23.44
C TYR A 59 -7.47 13.61 -23.01
N LEU A 60 -6.87 14.57 -23.69
CA LEU A 60 -7.17 15.99 -23.53
C LEU A 60 -7.03 16.45 -22.06
N LEU A 61 -5.88 16.17 -21.47
CA LEU A 61 -5.57 16.67 -20.13
C LEU A 61 -5.78 18.20 -20.10
N ARG A 62 -6.40 18.69 -19.04
CA ARG A 62 -6.67 20.14 -18.87
C ARG A 62 -5.40 20.97 -18.67
N GLU A 63 -4.37 20.34 -18.12
CA GLU A 63 -3.09 20.96 -17.83
C GLU A 63 -1.98 20.27 -18.62
N ASN A 64 -0.92 21.02 -18.90
CA ASN A 64 0.27 20.45 -19.49
C ASN A 64 1.09 19.73 -18.42
N TRP A 65 1.19 18.44 -18.54
CA TRP A 65 1.99 17.64 -17.65
C TRP A 65 3.47 17.65 -18.07
N SER A 66 4.32 17.91 -17.09
CA SER A 66 5.77 17.82 -17.23
C SER A 66 6.23 16.36 -17.07
N THR A 67 7.49 16.10 -17.42
CA THR A 67 8.12 14.79 -17.15
C THR A 67 8.04 14.42 -15.67
N LYS A 68 8.18 15.41 -14.78
CA LYS A 68 8.09 15.19 -13.34
C LYS A 68 6.71 14.72 -12.90
N ASP A 69 5.65 15.25 -13.50
CA ASP A 69 4.27 14.82 -13.17
C ASP A 69 4.04 13.37 -13.60
N PHE A 70 4.56 12.97 -14.76
CA PHE A 70 4.53 11.57 -15.21
C PHE A 70 5.36 10.65 -14.34
N GLU A 71 6.52 11.09 -13.83
CA GLU A 71 7.32 10.33 -12.87
C GLU A 71 6.58 10.13 -11.54
N GLU A 72 5.92 11.16 -11.03
CA GLU A 72 5.11 11.08 -9.80
C GLU A 72 3.93 10.11 -9.99
N LEU A 73 3.25 10.20 -11.13
CA LEU A 73 2.20 9.24 -11.49
C LEU A 73 2.75 7.82 -11.58
N TYR A 74 3.87 7.62 -12.29
CA TYR A 74 4.49 6.32 -12.45
C TYR A 74 4.85 5.70 -11.09
N ARG A 75 5.48 6.46 -10.19
CA ARG A 75 5.79 6.01 -8.83
C ARG A 75 4.53 5.64 -8.05
N SER A 76 3.46 6.44 -8.19
CA SER A 76 2.19 6.15 -7.52
C SER A 76 1.54 4.87 -8.02
N ILE A 77 1.62 4.61 -9.32
CA ILE A 77 1.13 3.38 -9.95
C ILE A 77 1.98 2.18 -9.50
N GLN A 78 3.32 2.32 -9.50
CA GLN A 78 4.21 1.24 -9.06
C GLN A 78 3.98 0.84 -7.59
N ARG A 79 3.51 1.75 -6.75
CA ARG A 79 3.11 1.44 -5.36
C ARG A 79 1.88 0.52 -5.27
N MET A 80 1.12 0.34 -6.34
CA MET A 80 0.01 -0.64 -6.37
C MET A 80 0.53 -2.07 -6.41
N ILE A 81 1.76 -2.27 -6.91
CA ILE A 81 2.42 -3.56 -6.96
C ILE A 81 3.06 -3.81 -5.61
N PRO A 82 2.71 -4.90 -4.91
CA PRO A 82 3.33 -5.21 -3.63
C PRO A 82 4.83 -5.46 -3.83
N PRO A 83 5.67 -4.96 -2.93
CA PRO A 83 7.09 -5.25 -2.97
C PRO A 83 7.32 -6.74 -2.71
N ILE A 84 8.12 -7.37 -3.55
CA ILE A 84 8.48 -8.78 -3.42
C ILE A 84 9.76 -8.88 -2.62
N ASP A 85 9.65 -9.12 -1.32
CA ASP A 85 10.79 -9.52 -0.50
C ASP A 85 10.93 -11.04 -0.46
N ASN A 86 12.15 -11.53 -0.50
CA ASN A 86 12.46 -12.96 -0.30
C ASN A 86 12.02 -13.46 1.09
N SER A 87 12.03 -12.58 2.09
CA SER A 87 11.52 -12.88 3.44
C SER A 87 9.99 -13.08 3.42
N ALA A 88 9.27 -12.27 2.68
CA ALA A 88 7.82 -12.41 2.53
C ALA A 88 7.43 -13.75 1.88
N ARG A 89 8.24 -14.22 0.92
CA ARG A 89 8.04 -15.54 0.29
C ARG A 89 8.17 -16.70 1.26
N GLN A 90 9.05 -16.60 2.27
CA GLN A 90 9.22 -17.66 3.30
C GLN A 90 7.97 -17.83 4.16
N PHE A 91 7.16 -16.79 4.29
CA PHE A 91 5.89 -16.81 5.05
C PHE A 91 4.67 -17.03 4.17
N GLY A 92 4.86 -17.42 2.90
CA GLY A 92 3.74 -17.72 1.99
C GLY A 92 3.04 -16.50 1.41
N ILE A 93 3.56 -15.29 1.63
CA ILE A 93 3.11 -14.09 0.94
C ILE A 93 3.54 -14.22 -0.52
N ILE A 94 2.65 -14.79 -1.32
CA ILE A 94 2.86 -14.96 -2.75
C ILE A 94 2.31 -13.70 -3.41
N PRO A 95 3.18 -12.85 -4.01
CA PRO A 95 2.67 -11.76 -4.82
C PRO A 95 1.86 -12.36 -5.97
N ILE A 96 0.81 -11.66 -6.38
CA ILE A 96 0.10 -12.02 -7.61
C ILE A 96 1.14 -11.95 -8.74
N LYS A 97 1.53 -13.10 -9.24
CA LYS A 97 2.68 -13.26 -10.15
C LYS A 97 2.46 -12.59 -11.51
N ASP A 98 1.23 -12.20 -11.79
CA ASP A 98 0.78 -11.78 -13.12
C ASP A 98 0.10 -10.39 -13.10
N PHE A 99 0.35 -9.55 -12.08
CA PHE A 99 -0.15 -8.19 -12.04
C PHE A 99 0.98 -7.20 -12.32
N ASP A 100 1.05 -6.77 -13.56
CA ASP A 100 1.98 -5.74 -14.00
C ASP A 100 1.21 -4.46 -14.35
N VAL A 101 1.80 -3.31 -14.05
CA VAL A 101 1.23 -2.00 -14.39
C VAL A 101 2.20 -1.24 -15.27
N PHE A 102 1.70 -0.81 -16.40
CA PHE A 102 2.48 -0.08 -17.40
C PHE A 102 1.91 1.33 -17.56
N LEU A 103 2.77 2.31 -17.68
CA LEU A 103 2.43 3.67 -18.08
C LEU A 103 2.92 3.93 -19.49
N SER A 104 2.06 4.51 -20.32
CA SER A 104 2.44 4.99 -21.65
C SER A 104 2.02 6.46 -21.81
N VAL A 105 2.88 7.26 -22.38
CA VAL A 105 2.64 8.67 -22.69
C VAL A 105 2.74 8.86 -24.19
N ASN A 106 1.69 9.37 -24.82
CA ASN A 106 1.60 9.52 -26.27
C ASN A 106 1.94 8.21 -27.04
N ASN A 107 1.37 7.10 -26.57
CA ASN A 107 1.55 5.75 -27.12
C ASN A 107 3.00 5.22 -27.05
N LYS A 108 3.87 5.83 -26.25
CA LYS A 108 5.22 5.33 -26.00
C LYS A 108 5.30 4.85 -24.55
N PRO A 109 5.91 3.68 -24.28
CA PRO A 109 6.15 3.26 -22.92
C PRO A 109 6.91 4.33 -22.14
N PHE A 110 6.42 4.67 -20.98
CA PHE A 110 7.10 5.58 -20.06
C PHE A 110 7.97 4.77 -19.12
N VAL A 111 9.26 5.07 -19.11
CA VAL A 111 10.22 4.48 -18.19
C VAL A 111 10.75 5.64 -17.37
N ALA A 112 10.49 5.62 -16.06
CA ALA A 112 11.11 6.58 -15.16
C ALA A 112 12.62 6.33 -15.09
N GLU A 113 13.40 7.38 -14.83
CA GLU A 113 14.82 7.19 -14.49
C GLU A 113 14.91 6.26 -13.29
N GLU A 114 15.95 5.40 -13.28
CA GLU A 114 16.15 4.40 -12.23
C GLU A 114 16.13 5.07 -10.87
N GLY A 115 15.04 4.88 -10.15
CA GLY A 115 14.85 5.37 -8.79
C GLY A 115 15.14 4.26 -7.78
N THR A 116 15.26 4.64 -6.52
CA THR A 116 15.35 3.70 -5.41
C THR A 116 14.17 2.74 -5.41
N SER A 117 14.43 1.46 -5.57
CA SER A 117 13.39 0.43 -5.47
C SER A 117 13.01 0.15 -4.01
N PHE A 118 11.82 -0.38 -3.78
CA PHE A 118 11.44 -0.81 -2.43
C PHE A 118 12.40 -1.89 -1.90
N ASN A 119 12.87 -2.80 -2.75
CA ASN A 119 13.80 -3.84 -2.37
C ASN A 119 15.14 -3.26 -1.89
N ASP A 120 15.67 -2.23 -2.56
CA ASP A 120 16.90 -1.55 -2.13
C ASP A 120 16.75 -0.92 -0.75
N VAL A 121 15.56 -0.48 -0.40
CA VAL A 121 15.25 0.12 0.90
C VAL A 121 15.18 -0.96 1.97
N ILE A 122 14.40 -2.00 1.77
CA ILE A 122 14.21 -3.04 2.80
C ILE A 122 15.48 -3.85 3.07
N GLU A 123 16.37 -4.00 2.10
CA GLU A 123 17.67 -4.63 2.30
C GLU A 123 18.54 -3.87 3.31
N ARG A 124 18.35 -2.57 3.42
CA ARG A 124 19.09 -1.69 4.34
C ARG A 124 18.40 -1.48 5.70
N ALA A 125 17.24 -2.11 5.90
CA ALA A 125 16.52 -2.02 7.16
C ALA A 125 17.37 -2.58 8.32
N GLN A 126 17.49 -1.80 9.38
CA GLN A 126 18.24 -2.19 10.59
C GLN A 126 17.46 -3.17 11.44
N TYR A 127 16.14 -3.08 11.40
CA TYR A 127 15.24 -3.96 12.13
C TYR A 127 14.21 -4.53 11.18
N ARG A 128 13.97 -5.83 11.28
CA ARG A 128 12.95 -6.53 10.47
C ARG A 128 12.11 -7.40 11.40
N ILE A 129 10.81 -7.36 11.19
CA ILE A 129 9.87 -8.29 11.82
C ILE A 129 8.96 -8.80 10.71
N THR A 130 9.00 -10.10 10.48
CA THR A 130 8.14 -10.77 9.49
C THR A 130 7.40 -11.91 10.17
N GLY A 131 6.17 -12.13 9.79
CA GLY A 131 5.38 -13.17 10.42
C GLY A 131 3.95 -13.24 9.95
N SER A 132 3.17 -14.01 10.68
CA SER A 132 1.76 -14.22 10.42
C SER A 132 0.95 -14.25 11.71
N VAL A 133 -0.31 -13.91 11.59
CA VAL A 133 -1.32 -14.13 12.63
C VAL A 133 -2.35 -15.09 12.08
N SER A 134 -2.57 -16.22 12.75
CA SER A 134 -3.61 -17.16 12.34
C SER A 134 -5.00 -16.66 12.72
N LYS A 135 -6.04 -17.20 12.08
CA LYS A 135 -7.43 -16.91 12.45
C LYS A 135 -7.76 -17.24 13.91
N ASP A 136 -6.98 -18.13 14.53
CA ASP A 136 -7.12 -18.56 15.92
C ASP A 136 -6.30 -17.67 16.89
N GLY A 137 -5.70 -16.58 16.39
CA GLY A 137 -4.95 -15.62 17.18
C GLY A 137 -3.55 -16.06 17.56
N ILE A 138 -2.96 -17.00 16.86
CA ILE A 138 -1.55 -17.36 17.05
C ILE A 138 -0.70 -16.44 16.17
N LEU A 139 0.14 -15.63 16.83
CA LEU A 139 1.15 -14.79 16.19
C LEU A 139 2.47 -15.56 16.15
N SER A 140 2.95 -15.84 14.94
CA SER A 140 4.27 -16.41 14.71
C SER A 140 5.12 -15.41 13.96
N PHE A 141 6.30 -15.06 14.50
CA PHE A 141 7.16 -14.06 13.87
C PHE A 141 8.65 -14.33 14.03
N GLN A 142 9.41 -13.82 13.06
CA GLN A 142 10.85 -13.72 13.11
C GLN A 142 11.24 -12.25 13.31
N TYR A 143 12.13 -12.01 14.24
CA TYR A 143 12.78 -10.72 14.43
C TYR A 143 14.25 -10.81 14.01
N LYS A 144 14.73 -9.79 13.31
CA LYS A 144 16.14 -9.65 12.94
C LYS A 144 16.58 -8.20 13.08
N SER A 145 17.76 -7.99 13.71
CA SER A 145 18.43 -6.69 13.74
C SER A 145 19.89 -6.81 13.31
N THR A 146 20.44 -5.74 12.74
CA THR A 146 21.81 -5.74 12.22
C THR A 146 22.83 -5.21 13.22
N ASN A 147 22.44 -4.23 14.06
CA ASN A 147 23.35 -3.64 15.05
C ASN A 147 22.60 -3.24 16.33
N PRO A 148 22.78 -3.97 17.47
CA PRO A 148 23.50 -5.25 17.55
C PRO A 148 22.79 -6.36 16.77
N TYR A 149 23.54 -7.30 16.25
CA TYR A 149 22.94 -8.45 15.58
C TYR A 149 22.14 -9.29 16.58
N ARG A 150 20.87 -9.49 16.26
CA ARG A 150 19.96 -10.39 16.97
C ARG A 150 19.03 -11.03 15.97
N GLU A 151 18.79 -12.31 16.16
CA GLU A 151 17.81 -13.05 15.37
C GLU A 151 17.11 -14.07 16.24
N PHE A 152 15.80 -14.09 16.23
CA PHE A 152 15.01 -15.06 16.95
C PHE A 152 13.62 -15.22 16.34
N ASN A 153 13.04 -16.39 16.54
CA ASN A 153 11.66 -16.69 16.21
C ASN A 153 10.83 -16.76 17.49
N ARG A 154 9.60 -16.31 17.43
CA ARG A 154 8.64 -16.44 18.54
C ARG A 154 7.27 -16.81 18.06
N GLU A 155 6.56 -17.49 18.94
CA GLU A 155 5.13 -17.74 18.80
C GLU A 155 4.41 -17.26 20.07
N LEU A 156 3.30 -16.55 19.88
CA LEU A 156 2.49 -15.98 20.96
C LEU A 156 1.01 -16.23 20.68
N ASN A 157 0.29 -16.67 21.70
CA ASN A 157 -1.15 -16.71 21.65
C ASN A 157 -1.71 -15.35 22.07
N LEU A 158 -2.22 -14.56 21.11
CA LEU A 158 -2.75 -13.23 21.35
C LEU A 158 -4.06 -13.23 22.15
N LEU A 159 -4.74 -14.37 22.23
CA LEU A 159 -6.00 -14.53 22.98
C LEU A 159 -5.78 -15.07 24.40
N ASP A 160 -4.55 -15.52 24.72
CA ASP A 160 -4.19 -16.01 26.06
C ASP A 160 -3.44 -14.93 26.86
N ARG A 161 -4.13 -14.34 27.84
CA ARG A 161 -3.55 -13.29 28.70
C ARG A 161 -2.37 -13.80 29.55
N ASN A 162 -2.42 -15.04 30.02
CA ASN A 162 -1.37 -15.59 30.85
C ASN A 162 -0.12 -15.83 30.00
N HIS A 163 -0.28 -16.32 28.78
CA HIS A 163 0.79 -16.49 27.82
C HIS A 163 1.46 -15.14 27.50
N LEU A 164 0.68 -14.11 27.19
CA LEU A 164 1.21 -12.77 26.92
C LEU A 164 1.93 -12.15 28.12
N ALA A 165 1.38 -12.30 29.33
CA ALA A 165 1.98 -11.80 30.56
C ALA A 165 3.32 -12.51 30.86
N HIS A 166 3.39 -13.83 30.66
CA HIS A 166 4.61 -14.61 30.84
C HIS A 166 5.75 -14.12 29.93
N HIS A 167 5.40 -13.66 28.72
CA HIS A 167 6.36 -13.10 27.77
C HIS A 167 6.56 -11.58 27.86
N ASN A 168 6.03 -10.93 28.91
CA ASN A 168 6.07 -9.47 29.12
C ASN A 168 5.39 -8.64 28.00
N TYR A 169 4.45 -9.22 27.28
CA TYR A 169 3.67 -8.53 26.23
C TYR A 169 2.31 -8.01 26.69
N SER A 170 2.10 -7.83 27.98
CA SER A 170 0.85 -7.23 28.51
C SER A 170 0.79 -5.75 28.20
N SER A 171 0.34 -5.39 27.01
CA SER A 171 -0.01 -4.00 26.72
C SER A 171 -1.46 -3.70 27.13
N TYR A 172 -1.72 -2.46 27.52
CA TYR A 172 -3.09 -2.01 27.81
C TYR A 172 -4.03 -2.25 26.63
N ALA A 173 -3.56 -2.00 25.41
CA ALA A 173 -4.35 -2.19 24.20
C ALA A 173 -4.78 -3.66 24.01
N ILE A 174 -3.86 -4.61 24.17
CA ILE A 174 -4.16 -6.05 24.09
C ILE A 174 -5.11 -6.45 25.22
N THR A 175 -4.89 -5.95 26.41
CA THR A 175 -5.75 -6.27 27.58
C THR A 175 -7.17 -5.77 27.36
N GLU A 176 -7.34 -4.55 26.85
CA GLU A 176 -8.66 -3.98 26.56
C GLU A 176 -9.36 -4.70 25.38
N PHE A 177 -8.60 -5.07 24.35
CA PHE A 177 -9.12 -5.87 23.24
C PHE A 177 -9.66 -7.22 23.73
N LEU A 178 -8.88 -7.95 24.54
CA LEU A 178 -9.26 -9.26 25.07
C LEU A 178 -10.39 -9.20 26.11
N LYS A 179 -10.69 -8.03 26.69
CA LYS A 179 -11.88 -7.85 27.51
C LYS A 179 -13.18 -7.78 26.70
N ARG A 180 -13.08 -7.26 25.48
CA ARG A 180 -14.24 -7.01 24.62
C ARG A 180 -14.52 -8.15 23.67
N GLU A 181 -13.46 -8.73 23.13
CA GLU A 181 -13.55 -9.72 22.07
C GLU A 181 -12.72 -10.98 22.39
N GLN A 182 -13.32 -12.13 22.16
CA GLN A 182 -12.67 -13.42 22.39
C GLN A 182 -12.08 -14.03 21.10
N LYS A 183 -12.20 -13.34 19.99
CA LYS A 183 -11.69 -13.79 18.67
C LYS A 183 -11.23 -12.58 17.85
N LEU A 184 -10.35 -12.86 16.90
CA LEU A 184 -9.94 -11.88 15.90
C LEU A 184 -11.03 -11.75 14.82
N ASN A 185 -11.45 -10.50 14.53
CA ASN A 185 -12.47 -10.24 13.53
C ASN A 185 -11.90 -10.07 12.11
N CYS A 186 -10.59 -9.85 11.98
CA CYS A 186 -9.93 -9.66 10.70
C CYS A 186 -9.52 -10.94 9.97
N GLY A 187 -9.68 -12.11 10.61
CA GLY A 187 -9.13 -13.37 10.11
C GLY A 187 -7.62 -13.49 10.29
N GLY A 188 -7.00 -14.41 9.57
CA GLY A 188 -5.56 -14.55 9.54
C GLY A 188 -4.94 -13.58 8.53
N PHE A 189 -3.71 -13.14 8.81
CA PHE A 189 -2.96 -12.27 7.91
C PHE A 189 -1.44 -12.46 8.09
N ASP A 190 -0.70 -12.10 7.07
CA ASP A 190 0.76 -12.05 7.08
C ASP A 190 1.22 -10.59 7.17
N PHE A 191 2.43 -10.37 7.68
CA PHE A 191 2.99 -9.02 7.79
C PHE A 191 4.51 -9.03 7.67
N ALA A 192 5.04 -7.91 7.19
CA ALA A 192 6.46 -7.61 7.18
C ALA A 192 6.69 -6.13 7.50
N PHE A 193 7.43 -5.86 8.56
CA PHE A 193 7.79 -4.51 8.99
C PHE A 193 9.29 -4.31 8.95
N TYR A 194 9.70 -3.18 8.42
CA TYR A 194 11.09 -2.75 8.29
C TYR A 194 11.25 -1.41 8.96
N ALA A 195 12.17 -1.34 9.92
CA ALA A 195 12.38 -0.12 10.67
C ALA A 195 13.81 0.40 10.49
N PHE A 196 13.93 1.72 10.49
CA PHE A 196 15.14 2.46 10.23
C PHE A 196 15.44 3.43 11.37
N ASP A 197 16.70 3.50 11.77
CA ASP A 197 17.16 4.53 12.71
C ASP A 197 17.62 5.75 11.87
N LEU A 198 16.67 6.64 11.60
CA LEU A 198 16.91 7.83 10.78
C LEU A 198 17.73 8.89 11.50
N ASP A 199 17.85 8.82 12.82
CA ASP A 199 18.55 9.80 13.66
C ASP A 199 20.05 9.51 13.78
N LYS A 200 20.49 8.30 13.44
CA LYS A 200 21.91 7.96 13.50
C LYS A 200 22.70 8.61 12.38
N PRO A 201 23.87 9.15 12.70
CA PRO A 201 24.72 9.88 11.75
C PRO A 201 25.40 8.99 10.72
N ASP A 202 25.12 7.70 10.68
CA ASP A 202 25.71 6.81 9.69
C ASP A 202 25.10 7.03 8.31
N LYS A 203 25.55 8.12 7.67
CA LYS A 203 25.13 8.54 6.33
C LYS A 203 25.47 7.53 5.23
N THR A 204 26.24 6.49 5.57
CA THR A 204 26.66 5.48 4.59
C THR A 204 25.55 4.47 4.28
N ILE A 205 24.56 4.32 5.18
CA ILE A 205 23.49 3.34 5.04
C ILE A 205 22.29 3.93 4.29
N LEU A 206 21.92 5.19 4.59
CA LEU A 206 20.76 5.85 4.02
C LEU A 206 21.14 7.19 3.38
N ASN A 207 21.07 7.24 2.06
CA ASN A 207 21.16 8.50 1.33
C ASN A 207 19.82 9.28 1.43
N GLU A 208 19.78 10.51 0.93
CA GLU A 208 18.60 11.38 1.02
C GLU A 208 17.40 10.83 0.21
N ASP A 209 17.66 10.11 -0.88
CA ASP A 209 16.60 9.50 -1.69
C ASP A 209 15.94 8.34 -0.96
N LEU A 210 16.74 7.51 -0.28
CA LEU A 210 16.23 6.43 0.58
C LEU A 210 15.43 6.98 1.76
N LYS A 211 15.91 8.03 2.41
CA LYS A 211 15.19 8.69 3.50
C LYS A 211 13.85 9.28 3.02
N ARG A 212 13.86 9.92 1.85
CA ARG A 212 12.63 10.43 1.23
C ARG A 212 11.68 9.29 0.91
N PHE A 213 12.19 8.21 0.34
CA PHE A 213 11.38 7.03 0.03
C PHE A 213 10.71 6.46 1.28
N ILE A 214 11.43 6.29 2.38
CA ILE A 214 10.88 5.79 3.65
C ILE A 214 9.77 6.73 4.16
N LYS A 215 10.00 8.05 4.11
CA LYS A 215 9.03 9.07 4.55
C LYS A 215 7.79 9.20 3.65
N GLU A 216 7.80 8.59 2.50
CA GLU A 216 6.68 8.59 1.56
C GLU A 216 5.99 7.23 1.47
N ASN A 217 6.61 6.17 2.02
CA ASN A 217 6.11 4.80 1.92
C ASN A 217 6.05 4.16 3.30
N PHE A 218 4.89 4.29 3.95
CA PHE A 218 4.67 3.76 5.28
C PHE A 218 4.21 2.29 5.23
N VAL A 219 3.35 1.89 6.15
CA VAL A 219 2.86 0.52 6.23
C VAL A 219 1.62 0.36 5.36
N TYR A 220 1.70 -0.48 4.36
CA TYR A 220 0.61 -0.81 3.45
C TYR A 220 -0.32 -1.87 4.05
N VAL A 221 -1.55 -1.90 3.58
CA VAL A 221 -2.44 -3.03 3.72
C VAL A 221 -2.66 -3.61 2.33
N LEU A 222 -2.43 -4.90 2.18
CA LEU A 222 -2.66 -5.64 0.94
C LEU A 222 -3.85 -6.58 1.13
N ARG A 223 -4.71 -6.65 0.14
CA ARG A 223 -5.77 -7.63 0.04
C ARG A 223 -5.66 -8.32 -1.31
N ASP A 224 -5.53 -9.63 -1.27
CA ASP A 224 -5.35 -10.45 -2.48
C ASP A 224 -4.19 -9.95 -3.37
N GLY A 225 -3.09 -9.48 -2.72
CA GLY A 225 -1.91 -8.94 -3.39
C GLY A 225 -2.07 -7.52 -3.94
N VAL A 226 -3.22 -6.86 -3.76
CA VAL A 226 -3.46 -5.48 -4.20
C VAL A 226 -3.46 -4.54 -3.00
N ARG A 227 -2.80 -3.41 -3.15
CA ARG A 227 -2.77 -2.37 -2.11
C ARG A 227 -4.16 -1.79 -1.87
N VAL A 228 -4.54 -1.70 -0.59
CA VAL A 228 -5.76 -1.04 -0.14
C VAL A 228 -5.47 0.41 0.22
N TYR A 229 -6.02 1.33 -0.54
CA TYR A 229 -5.93 2.77 -0.26
C TYR A 229 -6.88 3.15 0.90
N PRO A 230 -6.54 4.12 1.79
CA PRO A 230 -5.35 4.97 1.80
C PRO A 230 -4.22 4.48 2.71
N TYR A 231 -4.20 3.22 3.10
CA TYR A 231 -3.18 2.70 4.00
C TYR A 231 -1.77 2.83 3.42
N GLY A 232 -0.84 3.31 4.26
CA GLY A 232 0.53 3.59 3.87
C GLY A 232 0.75 4.94 3.17
N GLU A 233 -0.28 5.78 3.07
CA GLU A 233 -0.13 7.15 2.59
C GLU A 233 0.42 8.07 3.70
N LYS A 234 1.10 9.13 3.26
CA LYS A 234 1.66 10.13 4.15
C LYS A 234 0.56 10.76 5.01
N GLY A 235 0.80 10.80 6.32
CA GLY A 235 -0.14 11.37 7.28
C GLY A 235 -1.25 10.42 7.76
N ILE A 236 -1.28 9.19 7.26
CA ILE A 236 -2.25 8.16 7.67
C ILE A 236 -1.56 7.17 8.63
N ASP A 237 -1.45 7.54 9.90
CA ASP A 237 -0.98 6.64 10.98
C ASP A 237 -2.11 5.70 11.44
N TRP A 238 -2.48 4.76 10.57
CA TRP A 238 -3.56 3.82 10.85
C TRP A 238 -3.23 2.81 11.96
N LEU A 239 -1.95 2.59 12.24
CA LEU A 239 -1.48 1.79 13.37
C LEU A 239 -1.48 2.57 14.69
N SER A 240 -1.75 3.88 14.64
CA SER A 240 -1.72 4.80 15.79
C SER A 240 -0.39 4.79 16.57
N LEU A 241 0.73 4.55 15.90
CA LEU A 241 2.05 4.47 16.52
C LEU A 241 2.52 5.81 17.06
N ASP A 242 2.33 6.88 16.30
CA ASP A 242 2.69 8.24 16.74
C ASP A 242 1.81 8.70 17.91
N LYS A 243 0.54 8.32 17.92
CA LYS A 243 -0.34 8.54 19.07
C LYS A 243 0.13 7.78 20.30
N LEU A 244 0.56 6.52 20.16
CA LEU A 244 1.12 5.72 21.25
C LEU A 244 2.44 6.32 21.75
N ARG A 245 3.29 6.81 20.85
CA ARG A 245 4.55 7.49 21.18
C ARG A 245 4.30 8.79 21.96
N ALA A 246 3.30 9.58 21.57
CA ALA A 246 2.95 10.83 22.24
C ALA A 246 2.34 10.61 23.64
N THR A 247 1.60 9.54 23.86
CA THR A 247 0.91 9.24 25.14
C THR A 247 1.78 8.44 26.11
N LYS A 248 2.82 7.78 25.65
CA LYS A 248 3.77 7.00 26.44
C LYS A 248 5.18 7.59 26.29
N LYS A 249 6.18 7.04 27.00
CA LYS A 249 7.56 7.54 26.91
C LYS A 249 8.07 7.43 25.48
N ALA A 250 8.30 8.57 24.84
CA ALA A 250 8.68 8.69 23.43
C ALA A 250 9.87 7.80 22.99
N GLY A 251 10.85 7.58 23.88
CA GLY A 251 12.01 6.73 23.59
C GLY A 251 11.75 5.22 23.60
N GLN A 252 10.53 4.76 23.91
CA GLN A 252 10.20 3.34 23.97
C GLN A 252 9.42 2.84 22.75
N PHE A 253 9.01 3.73 21.88
CA PHE A 253 8.18 3.40 20.71
C PHE A 253 8.81 3.95 19.44
N ILE A 254 8.78 3.13 18.40
CA ILE A 254 9.17 3.55 17.06
C ILE A 254 8.15 4.56 16.53
N SER A 255 8.61 5.55 15.77
CA SER A 255 7.72 6.46 15.04
C SER A 255 7.15 5.74 13.82
N TYR A 256 5.92 6.08 13.47
CA TYR A 256 5.34 5.63 12.20
C TYR A 256 6.17 6.08 10.99
N ASN A 257 6.83 7.24 11.12
CA ASN A 257 7.70 7.78 10.06
C ASN A 257 9.03 7.03 9.88
N ASP A 258 9.40 6.15 10.81
CA ASP A 258 10.63 5.36 10.76
C ASP A 258 10.35 3.90 10.33
N LEU A 259 9.12 3.62 9.92
CA LEU A 259 8.61 2.30 9.62
C LEU A 259 8.05 2.23 8.19
N THR A 260 8.40 1.17 7.48
CA THR A 260 7.72 0.77 6.24
C THR A 260 7.39 -0.71 6.28
N GLY A 261 6.43 -1.15 5.48
CA GLY A 261 6.06 -2.57 5.46
C GLY A 261 4.67 -2.82 4.86
N PHE A 262 4.20 -4.05 5.06
CA PHE A 262 2.89 -4.51 4.62
C PHE A 262 2.39 -5.66 5.49
#